data_364bfbad6cfa15050d1a4e74da3fbd9c
#
_entry.id   364bfbad6cfa15050d1a4e74da3fbd9c
#
_cell.length_a   1.000
_cell.length_b   1.000
_cell.length_c   1.000
_cell.angle_alpha   90.00
_cell.angle_beta   90.00
_cell.angle_gamma   90.00
#
_symmetry.space_group_name_H-M   'P 1'
#
loop_
_entity.id
_entity.type
_entity.pdbx_description
1 polymer ?
#
loop_
_entity_poly.entity_id
_entity_poly.type
_entity_poly.pdbx_seq_one_letter_code
_entity_poly.pdbx_strand_id
1 'polypeptide(L)'
;MSMKVKIDEIKVNSGRRAALENDIEELAFSISEIGLLNPITLTGDYTLIAGLHRLEAVKLLGWTEVECVITELEGLTAELAELDENFARANLSPLEIGELYKRRKDIYEALYPEVKAGTAQAIGMNKAKGNNVDCNLQSRRKSFIEDTASVTGSHPSTIARHIKIATELTPEAKETLREAKKPVSSTTLKKISKLALDQQKEASTLLVSGEIQTVDELSLI
;
A
#
# COMPACT_ATOMS: atom_id res chain seq x y z
N MET A 1 -5.29 -15.48 -19.26
CA MET A 1 -5.62 -15.23 -20.68
C MET A 1 -5.79 -13.74 -20.87
N SER A 2 -5.22 -13.15 -21.91
CA SER A 2 -5.52 -11.77 -22.28
C SER A 2 -6.80 -11.70 -23.11
N MET A 3 -7.60 -10.65 -22.89
CA MET A 3 -8.82 -10.38 -23.67
C MET A 3 -9.04 -8.88 -23.75
N LYS A 4 -9.81 -8.42 -24.73
CA LYS A 4 -10.23 -7.02 -24.83
C LYS A 4 -11.48 -6.80 -23.98
N VAL A 5 -11.46 -5.77 -23.18
CA VAL A 5 -12.57 -5.36 -22.30
C VAL A 5 -12.93 -3.91 -22.62
N LYS A 6 -14.21 -3.59 -22.65
CA LYS A 6 -14.68 -2.23 -22.83
C LYS A 6 -14.29 -1.39 -21.62
N ILE A 7 -13.73 -0.21 -21.87
CA ILE A 7 -13.26 0.68 -20.81
C ILE A 7 -14.38 1.07 -19.84
N ASP A 8 -15.59 1.24 -20.35
CA ASP A 8 -16.78 1.60 -19.53
C ASP A 8 -17.22 0.48 -18.58
N GLU A 9 -16.84 -0.76 -18.83
CA GLU A 9 -17.15 -1.90 -17.96
C GLU A 9 -16.15 -2.07 -16.82
N ILE A 10 -14.99 -1.36 -16.86
CA ILE A 10 -13.93 -1.48 -15.87
C ILE A 10 -14.31 -0.68 -14.61
N LYS A 11 -14.41 -1.40 -13.49
CA LYS A 11 -14.67 -0.82 -12.17
C LYS A 11 -13.36 -0.42 -11.51
N VAL A 12 -13.31 0.80 -10.96
CA VAL A 12 -12.16 1.31 -10.20
C VAL A 12 -12.59 1.53 -8.76
N ASN A 13 -11.92 0.88 -7.81
CA ASN A 13 -12.22 1.03 -6.39
C ASN A 13 -11.93 2.46 -5.89
N SER A 14 -12.83 2.99 -5.06
CA SER A 14 -12.64 4.26 -4.35
C SER A 14 -11.49 4.13 -3.33
N GLY A 15 -10.60 5.13 -3.28
CA GLY A 15 -9.47 5.15 -2.33
C GLY A 15 -8.11 4.92 -2.98
N ARG A 16 -8.04 4.74 -4.30
CA ARG A 16 -6.78 4.75 -5.04
C ARG A 16 -6.23 6.18 -5.12
N ARG A 17 -4.91 6.29 -5.04
CA ARG A 17 -4.22 7.55 -5.29
C ARG A 17 -4.59 8.05 -6.70
N ALA A 18 -5.01 9.31 -6.80
CA ALA A 18 -5.17 9.95 -8.11
C ALA A 18 -3.84 9.87 -8.87
N ALA A 19 -3.91 9.42 -10.13
CA ALA A 19 -2.75 9.44 -11.00
C ALA A 19 -2.37 10.92 -11.28
N LEU A 20 -1.07 11.23 -11.26
CA LEU A 20 -0.60 12.57 -11.59
C LEU A 20 -0.85 12.83 -13.09
N GLU A 21 -1.46 13.96 -13.43
CA GLU A 21 -1.83 14.29 -14.80
C GLU A 21 -0.63 14.23 -15.74
N ASN A 22 0.52 14.78 -15.36
CA ASN A 22 1.75 14.75 -16.16
C ASN A 22 2.21 13.31 -16.47
N ASP A 23 2.15 12.39 -15.50
CA ASP A 23 2.55 11.00 -15.71
C ASP A 23 1.60 10.27 -16.68
N ILE A 24 0.31 10.67 -16.69
CA ILE A 24 -0.69 10.12 -17.61
C ILE A 24 -0.43 10.59 -19.03
N GLU A 25 -0.12 11.88 -19.24
CA GLU A 25 0.13 12.46 -20.56
C GLU A 25 1.38 11.85 -21.20
N GLU A 26 2.49 11.73 -20.46
CA GLU A 26 3.70 11.07 -20.93
C GLU A 26 3.45 9.60 -21.32
N LEU A 27 2.69 8.90 -20.48
CA LEU A 27 2.33 7.51 -20.75
C LEU A 27 1.39 7.38 -21.95
N ALA A 28 0.41 8.27 -22.10
CA ALA A 28 -0.48 8.31 -23.24
C ALA A 28 0.30 8.54 -24.56
N PHE A 29 1.25 9.49 -24.55
CA PHE A 29 2.13 9.69 -25.70
C PHE A 29 2.92 8.41 -26.05
N SER A 30 3.52 7.77 -25.07
CA SER A 30 4.23 6.50 -25.27
C SER A 30 3.32 5.40 -25.84
N ILE A 31 2.11 5.27 -25.29
CA ILE A 31 1.12 4.27 -25.77
C ILE A 31 0.67 4.58 -27.19
N SER A 32 0.56 5.84 -27.58
CA SER A 32 0.19 6.22 -28.96
C SER A 32 1.26 5.82 -29.98
N GLU A 33 2.55 5.82 -29.58
CA GLU A 33 3.67 5.50 -30.46
C GLU A 33 3.93 3.99 -30.60
N ILE A 34 3.90 3.26 -29.48
CA ILE A 34 4.34 1.86 -29.46
C ILE A 34 3.25 0.88 -29.01
N GLY A 35 2.03 1.37 -28.72
CA GLY A 35 0.93 0.57 -28.21
C GLY A 35 1.06 0.25 -26.73
N LEU A 36 0.04 -0.43 -26.19
CA LEU A 36 0.00 -0.87 -24.80
C LEU A 36 0.80 -2.17 -24.64
N LEU A 37 2.08 -2.07 -24.26
CA LEU A 37 2.97 -3.23 -24.13
C LEU A 37 2.59 -4.16 -22.97
N ASN A 38 2.08 -3.61 -21.87
CA ASN A 38 1.67 -4.35 -20.70
C ASN A 38 0.17 -4.24 -20.50
N PRO A 39 -0.60 -5.33 -20.55
CA PRO A 39 -2.04 -5.29 -20.38
C PRO A 39 -2.45 -4.83 -18.98
N ILE A 40 -3.68 -4.35 -18.84
CA ILE A 40 -4.31 -4.00 -17.57
C ILE A 40 -4.75 -5.29 -16.88
N THR A 41 -4.63 -5.37 -15.56
CA THR A 41 -5.04 -6.55 -14.78
C THR A 41 -6.37 -6.31 -14.09
N LEU A 42 -7.34 -7.18 -14.32
CA LEU A 42 -8.69 -7.11 -13.77
C LEU A 42 -9.05 -8.41 -13.03
N THR A 43 -10.01 -8.32 -12.13
CA THR A 43 -10.73 -9.48 -11.57
C THR A 43 -11.73 -10.03 -12.57
N GLY A 44 -12.35 -11.19 -12.28
CA GLY A 44 -13.38 -11.79 -13.11
C GLY A 44 -14.65 -10.92 -13.27
N ASP A 45 -14.92 -10.01 -12.33
CA ASP A 45 -16.01 -9.04 -12.37
C ASP A 45 -15.61 -7.67 -12.96
N TYR A 46 -14.43 -7.61 -13.61
CA TYR A 46 -13.83 -6.43 -14.23
C TYR A 46 -13.42 -5.31 -13.24
N THR A 47 -13.17 -5.65 -11.98
CA THR A 47 -12.58 -4.69 -11.05
C THR A 47 -11.08 -4.56 -11.31
N LEU A 48 -10.59 -3.32 -11.42
CA LEU A 48 -9.18 -3.03 -11.69
C LEU A 48 -8.31 -3.51 -10.52
N ILE A 49 -7.31 -4.35 -10.80
CA ILE A 49 -6.27 -4.77 -9.85
C ILE A 49 -5.03 -3.90 -10.06
N ALA A 50 -4.53 -3.83 -11.29
CA ALA A 50 -3.32 -3.09 -11.62
C ALA A 50 -3.41 -2.38 -12.98
N GLY A 51 -2.77 -1.21 -13.08
CA GLY A 51 -2.67 -0.44 -14.33
C GLY A 51 -3.57 0.79 -14.40
N LEU A 52 -3.84 1.49 -13.28
CA LEU A 52 -4.65 2.72 -13.26
C LEU A 52 -4.11 3.78 -14.22
N HIS A 53 -2.79 4.08 -14.21
CA HIS A 53 -2.20 5.06 -15.12
C HIS A 53 -2.37 4.66 -16.59
N ARG A 54 -2.24 3.36 -16.91
CA ARG A 54 -2.48 2.83 -18.26
C ARG A 54 -3.94 2.98 -18.66
N LEU A 55 -4.87 2.70 -17.73
CA LEU A 55 -6.31 2.87 -17.95
C LEU A 55 -6.64 4.35 -18.23
N GLU A 56 -6.14 5.27 -17.43
CA GLU A 56 -6.38 6.70 -17.63
C GLU A 56 -5.70 7.21 -18.91
N ALA A 57 -4.50 6.74 -19.25
CA ALA A 57 -3.81 7.07 -20.48
C ALA A 57 -4.60 6.61 -21.73
N VAL A 58 -5.13 5.38 -21.76
CA VAL A 58 -5.94 4.92 -22.90
C VAL A 58 -7.30 5.61 -22.98
N LYS A 59 -7.89 6.03 -21.86
CA LYS A 59 -9.06 6.91 -21.84
C LYS A 59 -8.75 8.27 -22.48
N LEU A 60 -7.62 8.88 -22.13
CA LEU A 60 -7.17 10.14 -22.71
C LEU A 60 -6.97 10.02 -24.23
N LEU A 61 -6.52 8.86 -24.73
CA LEU A 61 -6.39 8.55 -26.15
C LEU A 61 -7.73 8.24 -26.84
N GLY A 62 -8.85 8.20 -26.11
CA GLY A 62 -10.18 7.92 -26.65
C GLY A 62 -10.41 6.47 -27.05
N TRP A 63 -9.64 5.52 -26.50
CA TRP A 63 -9.89 4.11 -26.76
C TRP A 63 -11.23 3.66 -26.16
N THR A 64 -11.92 2.77 -26.85
CA THR A 64 -13.19 2.18 -26.38
C THR A 64 -12.98 0.83 -25.69
N GLU A 65 -11.90 0.14 -26.07
CA GLU A 65 -11.53 -1.18 -25.53
C GLU A 65 -10.04 -1.21 -25.20
N VAL A 66 -9.66 -2.01 -24.24
CA VAL A 66 -8.26 -2.17 -23.84
C VAL A 66 -7.93 -3.64 -23.56
N GLU A 67 -6.71 -4.03 -23.86
CA GLU A 67 -6.22 -5.39 -23.57
C GLU A 67 -6.02 -5.57 -22.07
N CYS A 68 -6.67 -6.62 -21.52
CA CYS A 68 -6.67 -6.93 -20.11
C CYS A 68 -6.29 -8.40 -19.87
N VAL A 69 -5.65 -8.65 -18.74
CA VAL A 69 -5.48 -9.99 -18.16
C VAL A 69 -6.52 -10.16 -17.07
N ILE A 70 -7.38 -11.16 -17.24
CA ILE A 70 -8.34 -11.54 -16.20
C ILE A 70 -7.66 -12.54 -15.26
N THR A 71 -7.71 -12.26 -13.97
CA THR A 71 -7.22 -13.14 -12.91
C THR A 71 -8.39 -13.63 -12.06
N GLU A 72 -8.29 -14.85 -11.58
CA GLU A 72 -9.26 -15.45 -10.64
C GLU A 72 -9.09 -14.96 -9.20
N LEU A 73 -8.18 -13.99 -8.98
CA LEU A 73 -8.02 -13.37 -7.66
C LEU A 73 -9.29 -12.58 -7.31
N GLU A 74 -9.88 -12.90 -6.19
CA GLU A 74 -11.10 -12.26 -5.70
C GLU A 74 -10.88 -11.61 -4.33
N GLY A 75 -11.66 -10.56 -4.04
CA GLY A 75 -11.73 -9.93 -2.74
C GLY A 75 -10.35 -9.50 -2.19
N LEU A 76 -10.03 -9.94 -0.97
CA LEU A 76 -8.80 -9.57 -0.27
C LEU A 76 -7.52 -10.02 -0.97
N THR A 77 -7.57 -11.13 -1.73
CA THR A 77 -6.41 -11.62 -2.49
C THR A 77 -6.11 -10.70 -3.67
N ALA A 78 -7.14 -10.20 -4.35
CA ALA A 78 -6.99 -9.22 -5.42
C ALA A 78 -6.41 -7.90 -4.87
N GLU A 79 -6.90 -7.44 -3.72
CA GLU A 79 -6.39 -6.24 -3.06
C GLU A 79 -4.93 -6.41 -2.62
N LEU A 80 -4.54 -7.59 -2.13
CA LEU A 80 -3.16 -7.90 -1.79
C LEU A 80 -2.24 -7.81 -3.01
N ALA A 81 -2.67 -8.38 -4.14
CA ALA A 81 -1.91 -8.33 -5.40
C ALA A 81 -1.78 -6.88 -5.93
N GLU A 82 -2.81 -6.05 -5.78
CA GLU A 82 -2.75 -4.62 -6.11
C GLU A 82 -1.72 -3.88 -5.24
N LEU A 83 -1.71 -4.15 -3.94
CA LEU A 83 -0.73 -3.54 -3.03
C LEU A 83 0.69 -3.97 -3.38
N ASP A 84 0.90 -5.24 -3.72
CA ASP A 84 2.21 -5.77 -4.09
C ASP A 84 2.74 -5.11 -5.38
N GLU A 85 1.87 -4.82 -6.35
CA GLU A 85 2.23 -4.03 -7.54
C GLU A 85 2.61 -2.59 -7.16
N ASN A 86 1.88 -1.97 -6.24
CA ASN A 86 2.15 -0.60 -5.82
C ASN A 86 3.52 -0.41 -5.15
N PHE A 87 4.07 -1.42 -4.47
CA PHE A 87 5.44 -1.36 -3.93
C PHE A 87 6.53 -1.29 -5.01
N ALA A 88 6.25 -1.76 -6.22
CA ALA A 88 7.20 -1.71 -7.33
C ALA A 88 7.34 -0.29 -7.93
N ARG A 89 6.50 0.66 -7.53
CA ARG A 89 6.55 2.04 -8.04
C ARG A 89 7.74 2.80 -7.45
N ALA A 90 8.48 3.46 -8.32
CA ALA A 90 9.42 4.49 -7.93
C ALA A 90 8.66 5.69 -7.32
N ASN A 91 9.25 6.38 -6.33
CA ASN A 91 8.77 7.64 -5.75
C ASN A 91 7.65 7.59 -4.69
N LEU A 92 7.47 6.48 -3.98
CA LEU A 92 6.64 6.48 -2.78
C LEU A 92 7.31 7.26 -1.65
N SER A 93 6.56 8.16 -1.01
CA SER A 93 7.01 8.83 0.21
C SER A 93 7.10 7.85 1.38
N PRO A 94 7.91 8.13 2.41
CA PRO A 94 7.99 7.30 3.61
C PRO A 94 6.64 7.11 4.33
N LEU A 95 5.74 8.09 4.25
CA LEU A 95 4.38 8.00 4.78
C LEU A 95 3.55 6.99 3.99
N GLU A 96 3.54 7.10 2.66
CA GLU A 96 2.81 6.20 1.76
C GLU A 96 3.30 4.75 1.90
N ILE A 97 4.61 4.54 1.97
CA ILE A 97 5.19 3.20 2.22
C ILE A 97 4.66 2.62 3.54
N GLY A 98 4.60 3.43 4.60
CA GLY A 98 4.08 2.99 5.89
C GLY A 98 2.60 2.59 5.84
N GLU A 99 1.78 3.37 5.12
CA GLU A 99 0.36 3.09 4.94
C GLU A 99 0.12 1.83 4.09
N LEU A 100 0.91 1.65 3.02
CA LEU A 100 0.86 0.43 2.20
C LEU A 100 1.24 -0.81 3.02
N TYR A 101 2.32 -0.76 3.81
CA TYR A 101 2.67 -1.88 4.68
C TYR A 101 1.60 -2.19 5.72
N LYS A 102 0.99 -1.14 6.30
CA LYS A 102 -0.10 -1.33 7.27
C LYS A 102 -1.31 -1.99 6.60
N ARG A 103 -1.74 -1.49 5.44
CA ARG A 103 -2.87 -2.06 4.70
C ARG A 103 -2.60 -3.50 4.26
N ARG A 104 -1.39 -3.76 3.74
CA ARG A 104 -0.96 -5.12 3.40
C ARG A 104 -1.02 -6.06 4.59
N LYS A 105 -0.60 -5.59 5.77
CA LYS A 105 -0.69 -6.37 7.01
C LYS A 105 -2.12 -6.72 7.37
N ASP A 106 -3.01 -5.74 7.34
CA ASP A 106 -4.42 -5.93 7.69
C ASP A 106 -5.07 -6.98 6.77
N ILE A 107 -4.79 -6.93 5.46
CA ILE A 107 -5.29 -7.90 4.48
C ILE A 107 -4.64 -9.29 4.68
N TYR A 108 -3.32 -9.34 4.84
CA TYR A 108 -2.60 -10.59 5.03
C TYR A 108 -3.06 -11.33 6.28
N GLU A 109 -3.25 -10.63 7.40
CA GLU A 109 -3.76 -11.19 8.65
C GLU A 109 -5.25 -11.58 8.56
N ALA A 110 -6.02 -10.94 7.69
CA ALA A 110 -7.40 -11.34 7.40
C ALA A 110 -7.47 -12.60 6.55
N LEU A 111 -6.61 -12.72 5.52
CA LEU A 111 -6.50 -13.92 4.68
C LEU A 111 -5.92 -15.10 5.44
N TYR A 112 -5.01 -14.84 6.37
CA TYR A 112 -4.22 -15.85 7.07
C TYR A 112 -4.22 -15.61 8.59
N PRO A 113 -5.35 -15.82 9.28
CA PRO A 113 -5.48 -15.55 10.72
C PRO A 113 -4.47 -16.34 11.57
N GLU A 114 -4.02 -17.50 11.06
CA GLU A 114 -3.07 -18.38 11.73
C GLU A 114 -1.66 -17.78 11.90
N VAL A 115 -1.28 -16.80 11.06
CA VAL A 115 0.05 -16.16 11.13
C VAL A 115 0.03 -14.86 11.96
N LYS A 116 -1.11 -14.47 12.51
CA LYS A 116 -1.23 -13.29 13.34
C LYS A 116 -0.37 -13.40 14.59
N ALA A 117 0.35 -12.31 14.92
CA ALA A 117 1.20 -12.28 16.12
C ALA A 117 0.39 -12.64 17.39
N GLY A 118 0.85 -13.64 18.12
CA GLY A 118 0.16 -14.17 19.31
C GLY A 118 -0.52 -15.53 19.10
N THR A 119 -0.98 -15.87 17.90
CA THR A 119 -1.55 -17.20 17.62
C THR A 119 -0.50 -18.30 17.70
N ALA A 120 0.74 -18.04 17.27
CA ALA A 120 1.84 -18.99 17.39
C ALA A 120 2.16 -19.34 18.87
N GLN A 121 2.09 -18.36 19.78
CA GLN A 121 2.25 -18.61 21.23
C GLN A 121 1.08 -19.37 21.84
N ALA A 122 -0.17 -19.06 21.42
CA ALA A 122 -1.36 -19.78 21.86
C ALA A 122 -1.35 -21.25 21.37
N ILE A 123 -0.87 -21.49 20.13
CA ILE A 123 -0.70 -22.85 19.55
C ILE A 123 0.39 -23.60 20.33
N GLY A 124 1.52 -22.96 20.63
CA GLY A 124 2.60 -23.55 21.44
C GLY A 124 2.14 -23.94 22.86
N MET A 125 1.34 -23.10 23.52
CA MET A 125 0.75 -23.41 24.84
C MET A 125 -0.30 -24.54 24.76
N ASN A 126 -1.11 -24.60 23.70
CA ASN A 126 -2.08 -25.67 23.50
C ASN A 126 -1.41 -27.02 23.20
N LYS A 127 -0.28 -27.02 22.47
CA LYS A 127 0.54 -28.21 22.23
C LYS A 127 1.14 -28.76 23.54
N ALA A 128 1.57 -27.88 24.43
CA ALA A 128 2.06 -28.26 25.78
C ALA A 128 0.94 -28.85 26.67
N LYS A 129 -0.35 -28.58 26.38
CA LYS A 129 -1.52 -29.12 27.06
C LYS A 129 -2.12 -30.37 26.37
N GLY A 130 -1.45 -30.97 25.40
CA GLY A 130 -1.85 -32.24 24.79
C GLY A 130 -3.00 -32.19 23.78
N ASN A 131 -3.43 -31.01 23.35
CA ASN A 131 -4.40 -30.84 22.27
C ASN A 131 -3.69 -30.93 20.92
N ASN A 132 -3.88 -32.06 20.22
CA ASN A 132 -3.41 -32.24 18.84
C ASN A 132 -4.21 -31.33 17.90
N VAL A 133 -3.70 -30.15 17.61
CA VAL A 133 -4.13 -29.35 16.47
C VAL A 133 -3.21 -29.72 15.31
N ASP A 134 -3.79 -30.05 14.16
CA ASP A 134 -3.06 -30.51 12.98
C ASP A 134 -2.10 -29.40 12.49
N CYS A 135 -0.84 -29.44 12.95
CA CYS A 135 0.17 -28.40 12.75
C CYS A 135 0.83 -28.46 11.37
N ASN A 136 0.42 -29.39 10.47
CA ASN A 136 1.19 -29.68 9.26
C ASN A 136 1.02 -28.68 8.13
N LEU A 137 -0.05 -27.90 8.10
CA LEU A 137 -0.28 -26.82 7.11
C LEU A 137 0.19 -25.45 7.60
N GLN A 138 0.17 -25.19 8.90
CA GLN A 138 0.52 -23.92 9.53
C GLN A 138 2.04 -23.65 9.58
N SER A 139 2.86 -24.71 9.60
CA SER A 139 4.34 -24.58 9.69
C SER A 139 5.02 -24.19 8.37
N ARG A 140 4.29 -24.06 7.26
CA ARG A 140 4.83 -23.72 5.94
C ARG A 140 4.58 -22.30 5.48
N ARG A 141 3.67 -21.56 6.14
CA ARG A 141 3.35 -20.20 5.72
C ARG A 141 4.28 -19.20 6.41
N LYS A 142 4.87 -18.30 5.62
CA LYS A 142 5.73 -17.24 6.13
C LYS A 142 4.93 -16.31 7.04
N SER A 143 5.57 -15.75 8.05
CA SER A 143 4.98 -14.63 8.80
C SER A 143 4.76 -13.43 7.85
N PHE A 144 3.84 -12.54 8.21
CA PHE A 144 3.60 -11.32 7.43
C PHE A 144 4.91 -10.56 7.11
N ILE A 145 5.81 -10.43 8.09
CA ILE A 145 7.07 -9.70 7.91
C ILE A 145 7.99 -10.40 6.91
N GLU A 146 8.11 -11.73 7.00
CA GLU A 146 8.94 -12.52 6.09
C GLU A 146 8.39 -12.51 4.66
N ASP A 147 7.06 -12.63 4.54
CA ASP A 147 6.38 -12.57 3.26
C ASP A 147 6.57 -11.20 2.60
N THR A 148 6.29 -10.13 3.34
CA THR A 148 6.46 -8.75 2.85
C THR A 148 7.92 -8.44 2.49
N ALA A 149 8.88 -8.92 3.29
CA ALA A 149 10.30 -8.75 2.99
C ALA A 149 10.69 -9.45 1.68
N SER A 150 10.12 -10.64 1.41
CA SER A 150 10.39 -11.37 0.16
C SER A 150 9.77 -10.71 -1.08
N VAL A 151 8.64 -10.03 -0.94
CA VAL A 151 7.95 -9.31 -2.03
C VAL A 151 8.62 -7.96 -2.32
N THR A 152 8.93 -7.19 -1.27
CA THR A 152 9.40 -5.80 -1.42
C THR A 152 10.92 -5.65 -1.42
N GLY A 153 11.67 -6.70 -1.07
CA GLY A 153 13.12 -6.65 -0.85
C GLY A 153 13.54 -5.82 0.37
N SER A 154 12.60 -5.36 1.18
CA SER A 154 12.88 -4.50 2.33
C SER A 154 13.29 -5.31 3.56
N HIS A 155 14.20 -4.74 4.37
CA HIS A 155 14.62 -5.40 5.61
C HIS A 155 13.44 -5.48 6.62
N PRO A 156 13.26 -6.61 7.34
CA PRO A 156 12.17 -6.81 8.31
C PRO A 156 11.99 -5.69 9.33
N SER A 157 13.08 -5.14 9.88
CA SER A 157 13.03 -4.04 10.83
C SER A 157 12.55 -2.72 10.22
N THR A 158 12.78 -2.52 8.92
CA THR A 158 12.29 -1.36 8.18
C THR A 158 10.77 -1.45 8.02
N ILE A 159 10.26 -2.61 7.61
CA ILE A 159 8.82 -2.88 7.49
C ILE A 159 8.13 -2.63 8.83
N ALA A 160 8.62 -3.25 9.91
CA ALA A 160 8.04 -3.09 11.24
C ALA A 160 8.04 -1.63 11.71
N ARG A 161 9.12 -0.88 11.45
CA ARG A 161 9.23 0.54 11.79
C ARG A 161 8.21 1.39 11.04
N HIS A 162 8.05 1.19 9.73
CA HIS A 162 7.09 1.95 8.92
C HIS A 162 5.64 1.66 9.32
N ILE A 163 5.29 0.40 9.59
CA ILE A 163 3.97 0.03 10.11
C ILE A 163 3.70 0.73 11.44
N LYS A 164 4.67 0.72 12.35
CA LYS A 164 4.53 1.38 13.65
C LYS A 164 4.25 2.87 13.49
N ILE A 165 5.04 3.57 12.68
CA ILE A 165 4.83 5.00 12.38
C ILE A 165 3.43 5.23 11.79
N ALA A 166 3.04 4.47 10.78
CA ALA A 166 1.72 4.61 10.14
C ALA A 166 0.55 4.28 11.08
N THR A 167 0.77 3.46 12.12
CA THR A 167 -0.25 3.13 13.11
C THR A 167 -0.37 4.20 14.18
N GLU A 168 0.74 4.80 14.60
CA GLU A 168 0.80 5.79 15.68
C GLU A 168 0.44 7.21 15.23
N LEU A 169 0.58 7.53 13.92
CA LEU A 169 0.18 8.81 13.37
C LEU A 169 -1.35 8.94 13.27
N THR A 170 -1.88 10.08 13.73
CA THR A 170 -3.31 10.39 13.60
C THR A 170 -3.72 10.62 12.14
N PRO A 171 -4.99 10.39 11.77
CA PRO A 171 -5.48 10.67 10.42
C PRO A 171 -5.25 12.11 9.98
N GLU A 172 -5.49 13.08 10.88
CA GLU A 172 -5.33 14.52 10.63
C GLU A 172 -3.86 14.87 10.36
N ALA A 173 -2.93 14.32 11.16
CA ALA A 173 -1.50 14.52 10.92
C ALA A 173 -1.05 13.96 9.57
N LYS A 174 -1.56 12.78 9.18
CA LYS A 174 -1.26 12.19 7.87
C LYS A 174 -1.74 13.05 6.72
N GLU A 175 -2.98 13.57 6.83
CA GLU A 175 -3.56 14.44 5.80
C GLU A 175 -2.73 15.70 5.61
N THR A 176 -2.39 16.39 6.71
CA THR A 176 -1.50 17.55 6.67
C THR A 176 -0.13 17.23 6.07
N LEU A 177 0.48 16.10 6.47
CA LEU A 177 1.81 15.72 5.98
C LEU A 177 1.84 15.36 4.49
N ARG A 178 0.71 14.97 3.88
CA ARG A 178 0.59 14.76 2.43
C ARG A 178 0.68 16.06 1.63
N GLU A 179 0.31 17.19 2.23
CA GLU A 179 0.37 18.52 1.59
C GLU A 179 1.80 19.09 1.56
N ALA A 180 2.76 18.42 2.21
CA ALA A 180 4.14 18.87 2.25
C ALA A 180 4.75 18.94 0.84
N LYS A 181 5.37 20.08 0.49
CA LYS A 181 6.05 20.29 -0.81
C LYS A 181 7.16 19.27 -1.11
N LYS A 182 7.73 18.67 -0.08
CA LYS A 182 8.74 17.61 -0.17
C LYS A 182 8.36 16.46 0.76
N PRO A 183 8.63 15.19 0.37
CA PRO A 183 8.37 14.05 1.23
C PRO A 183 9.05 14.18 2.59
N VAL A 184 8.28 14.02 3.66
CA VAL A 184 8.80 14.06 5.03
C VAL A 184 9.58 12.80 5.34
N SER A 185 10.77 12.94 5.94
CA SER A 185 11.66 11.81 6.21
C SER A 185 11.06 10.83 7.24
N SER A 186 11.42 9.55 7.14
CA SER A 186 11.01 8.52 8.13
C SER A 186 11.43 8.88 9.56
N THR A 187 12.53 9.59 9.72
CA THR A 187 13.01 10.04 11.03
C THR A 187 12.09 11.09 11.63
N THR A 188 11.68 12.06 10.82
CA THR A 188 10.74 13.11 11.21
C THR A 188 9.36 12.52 11.52
N LEU A 189 8.83 11.65 10.65
CA LEU A 189 7.57 10.93 10.89
C LEU A 189 7.59 10.16 12.21
N LYS A 190 8.71 9.49 12.52
CA LYS A 190 8.89 8.78 13.78
C LYS A 190 8.91 9.71 15.00
N LYS A 191 9.43 10.93 14.87
CA LYS A 191 9.37 11.91 15.94
C LYS A 191 7.94 12.37 16.18
N ILE A 192 7.22 12.73 15.11
CA ILE A 192 5.81 13.14 15.17
C ILE A 192 4.95 12.02 15.79
N SER A 193 5.13 10.77 15.36
CA SER A 193 4.33 9.65 15.86
C SER A 193 4.47 9.38 17.37
N LYS A 194 5.49 9.92 18.00
CA LYS A 194 5.72 9.80 19.45
C LYS A 194 5.11 10.95 20.28
N LEU A 195 4.65 12.00 19.62
CA LEU A 195 3.98 13.12 20.29
C LEU A 195 2.59 12.71 20.77
N ALA A 196 2.04 13.45 21.72
CA ALA A 196 0.63 13.32 22.10
C ALA A 196 -0.28 13.59 20.89
N LEU A 197 -1.49 12.98 20.87
CA LEU A 197 -2.34 12.99 19.68
C LEU A 197 -2.72 14.41 19.19
N ASP A 198 -2.95 15.33 20.11
CA ASP A 198 -3.22 16.75 19.86
C ASP A 198 -1.99 17.47 19.26
N GLN A 199 -0.80 17.17 19.76
CA GLN A 199 0.45 17.76 19.29
C GLN A 199 0.87 17.26 17.91
N GLN A 200 0.46 16.08 17.50
CA GLN A 200 0.82 15.54 16.17
C GLN A 200 0.30 16.41 15.04
N LYS A 201 -0.95 16.89 15.15
CA LYS A 201 -1.55 17.78 14.15
C LYS A 201 -0.81 19.12 14.10
N GLU A 202 -0.57 19.73 15.27
CA GLU A 202 0.14 21.01 15.38
C GLU A 202 1.55 20.93 14.78
N ALA A 203 2.33 19.91 15.20
CA ALA A 203 3.67 19.68 14.68
C ALA A 203 3.69 19.48 13.15
N SER A 204 2.70 18.77 12.62
CA SER A 204 2.57 18.55 11.19
C SER A 204 2.26 19.85 10.44
N THR A 205 1.37 20.69 10.98
CA THR A 205 1.01 21.97 10.38
C THR A 205 2.20 22.93 10.36
N LEU A 206 2.91 23.09 11.47
CA LEU A 206 4.08 23.96 11.57
C LEU A 206 5.23 23.50 10.67
N LEU A 207 5.40 22.19 10.52
CA LEU A 207 6.42 21.63 9.64
C LEU A 207 6.08 21.86 8.15
N VAL A 208 4.82 21.72 7.76
CA VAL A 208 4.37 21.91 6.37
C VAL A 208 4.34 23.39 5.99
N SER A 209 3.96 24.28 6.91
CA SER A 209 4.03 25.75 6.71
C SER A 209 5.47 26.25 6.62
N GLY A 210 6.43 25.51 7.19
CA GLY A 210 7.85 25.89 7.25
C GLY A 210 8.19 26.78 8.45
N GLU A 211 7.28 26.91 9.42
CA GLU A 211 7.51 27.67 10.67
C GLU A 211 8.52 26.95 11.58
N ILE A 212 8.56 25.62 11.51
CA ILE A 212 9.62 24.81 12.11
C ILE A 212 10.31 23.97 11.04
N GLN A 213 11.62 23.73 11.22
CA GLN A 213 12.38 22.84 10.35
C GLN A 213 12.52 21.43 10.94
N THR A 214 12.43 21.33 12.25
CA THR A 214 12.54 20.08 12.99
C THR A 214 11.47 19.97 14.08
N VAL A 215 11.05 18.75 14.39
CA VAL A 215 10.05 18.49 15.45
C VAL A 215 10.58 18.90 16.84
N ASP A 216 11.90 18.93 17.01
CA ASP A 216 12.54 19.29 18.28
C ASP A 216 12.33 20.79 18.64
N GLU A 217 12.06 21.64 17.64
CA GLU A 217 11.76 23.05 17.82
C GLU A 217 10.37 23.29 18.45
N LEU A 218 9.48 22.31 18.40
CA LEU A 218 8.15 22.39 19.00
C LEU A 218 8.20 22.66 20.52
N SER A 219 9.25 22.20 21.18
CA SER A 219 9.44 22.43 22.63
C SER A 219 9.95 23.83 22.98
N LEU A 220 10.23 24.68 21.98
CA LEU A 220 10.75 26.04 22.14
C LEU A 220 9.68 27.10 21.86
N ILE A 221 8.49 26.69 21.40
CA ILE A 221 7.32 27.53 21.14
C ILE A 221 6.32 27.36 22.28
#